data_6395a651ba86299d2075dfdbaf36cb40
#
_entry.id   6395a651ba86299d2075dfdbaf36cb40
#
_cell.length_a   1.000
_cell.length_b   1.000
_cell.length_c   1.000
_cell.angle_alpha   90.00
_cell.angle_beta   90.00
_cell.angle_gamma   90.00
#
_symmetry.space_group_name_H-M   'P 1'
#
loop_
_entity.id
_entity.type
_entity.pdbx_description
1 polymer ?
#
loop_
_entity_poly.entity_id
_entity_poly.type
_entity_poly.pdbx_seq_one_letter_code
_entity_poly.pdbx_strand_id
1 'polypeptide(L)'
;PLAERSASRLLYLPATGPREDRRFTDLPSLLRSGDLLIVNDTRVIPARLRGRRDTGGQVEALIERLLDERYALAQLRASKALKPGARIAFEGGGQRVDATVGRRQGEFFELTFDRPIAEWLDAIGALPLPPYIARPTDADDAQRYQTIYGRRPGAVAASTAGLHFDEALLTQLRNLGIEIGTVTL
;
A
#
# COMPACT_ATOMS: atom_id res chain seq x y z
N PRO A 1 13.62 4.56 3.22
CA PRO A 1 13.31 4.91 4.62
C PRO A 1 14.58 4.81 5.47
N LEU A 2 14.68 5.66 6.51
CA LEU A 2 15.77 5.57 7.47
C LEU A 2 15.72 4.21 8.18
N ALA A 3 16.86 3.73 8.70
CA ALA A 3 16.91 2.46 9.42
C ALA A 3 15.93 2.46 10.60
N GLU A 4 15.90 3.54 11.36
CA GLU A 4 14.92 3.78 12.42
C GLU A 4 13.72 4.57 11.87
N ARG A 5 12.49 4.07 12.10
CA ARG A 5 11.26 4.68 11.58
C ARG A 5 11.05 6.09 12.12
N SER A 6 11.21 6.26 13.42
CA SER A 6 10.97 7.51 14.14
C SER A 6 12.11 8.56 14.03
N ALA A 7 13.25 8.21 13.42
CA ALA A 7 14.38 9.11 13.24
C ALA A 7 14.18 10.19 12.16
N SER A 8 13.06 10.18 11.43
CA SER A 8 12.77 11.12 10.36
C SER A 8 12.55 12.54 10.86
N ARG A 9 12.76 13.49 9.96
CA ARG A 9 12.46 14.91 10.21
C ARG A 9 10.96 15.13 10.29
N LEU A 10 10.56 16.06 11.13
CA LEU A 10 9.19 16.56 11.29
C LEU A 10 9.19 18.06 11.09
N LEU A 11 8.41 18.56 10.15
CA LEU A 11 8.14 19.98 10.02
C LEU A 11 6.91 20.31 10.88
N TYR A 12 7.13 21.09 11.93
CA TYR A 12 6.07 21.59 12.78
C TYR A 12 5.65 23.00 12.36
N LEU A 13 4.35 23.16 12.14
CA LEU A 13 3.73 24.45 11.80
C LEU A 13 2.82 24.87 12.94
N PRO A 14 3.30 25.67 13.91
CA PRO A 14 2.45 26.16 14.98
C PRO A 14 1.39 27.13 14.44
N ALA A 15 0.25 27.27 15.14
CA ALA A 15 -0.81 28.20 14.76
C ALA A 15 -0.31 29.66 14.72
N THR A 16 0.68 30.01 15.53
CA THR A 16 1.33 31.32 15.57
C THR A 16 2.83 31.11 15.69
N GLY A 17 3.62 31.96 15.00
CA GLY A 17 5.09 31.89 15.02
C GLY A 17 5.70 31.22 13.79
N PRO A 18 7.02 31.09 13.74
CA PRO A 18 7.73 30.51 12.63
C PRO A 18 7.57 28.99 12.60
N ARG A 19 7.75 28.40 11.39
CA ARG A 19 7.89 26.95 11.26
C ARG A 19 9.13 26.44 12.00
N GLU A 20 9.04 25.24 12.52
CA GLU A 20 10.12 24.60 13.25
C GLU A 20 10.52 23.27 12.61
N ASP A 21 11.82 23.04 12.44
CA ASP A 21 12.39 21.76 12.07
C ASP A 21 12.60 20.91 13.33
N ARG A 22 11.90 19.80 13.42
CA ARG A 22 11.93 18.86 14.54
C ARG A 22 12.23 17.44 14.05
N ARG A 23 12.25 16.47 14.96
CA ARG A 23 12.29 15.05 14.67
C ARG A 23 10.93 14.41 14.96
N PHE A 24 10.64 13.32 14.32
CA PHE A 24 9.37 12.61 14.55
C PHE A 24 9.27 12.08 16.00
N THR A 25 10.42 11.79 16.62
CA THR A 25 10.53 11.49 18.06
C THR A 25 10.06 12.61 18.98
N ASP A 26 9.95 13.85 18.49
CA ASP A 26 9.47 14.99 19.28
C ASP A 26 7.94 15.09 19.31
N LEU A 27 7.23 14.23 18.53
CA LEU A 27 5.77 14.23 18.46
C LEU A 27 5.08 14.20 19.84
N PRO A 28 5.54 13.43 20.83
CA PRO A 28 4.94 13.43 22.16
C PRO A 28 4.93 14.81 22.85
N SER A 29 5.90 15.66 22.56
CA SER A 29 5.97 17.02 23.13
C SER A 29 5.00 18.00 22.46
N LEU A 30 4.41 17.64 21.33
CA LEU A 30 3.46 18.45 20.56
C LEU A 30 2.01 18.10 20.88
N LEU A 31 1.78 16.99 21.58
CA LEU A 31 0.46 16.48 21.95
C LEU A 31 0.21 16.64 23.45
N ARG A 32 -1.03 16.59 23.85
CA ARG A 32 -1.47 16.75 25.23
C ARG A 32 -2.23 15.51 25.71
N SER A 33 -2.16 15.21 27.01
CA SER A 33 -3.03 14.19 27.61
C SER A 33 -4.50 14.49 27.30
N GLY A 34 -5.23 13.49 26.87
CA GLY A 34 -6.62 13.58 26.39
C GLY A 34 -6.77 13.84 24.88
N ASP A 35 -5.68 14.08 24.14
CA ASP A 35 -5.75 14.13 22.68
C ASP A 35 -6.02 12.74 22.12
N LEU A 36 -6.73 12.70 20.96
CA LEU A 36 -7.01 11.48 20.21
C LEU A 36 -6.20 11.45 18.90
N LEU A 37 -5.28 10.49 18.79
CA LEU A 37 -4.53 10.22 17.57
C LEU A 37 -5.28 9.19 16.72
N ILE A 38 -5.78 9.60 15.55
CA ILE A 38 -6.41 8.69 14.59
C ILE A 38 -5.39 8.19 13.58
N VAL A 39 -5.28 6.87 13.45
CA VAL A 39 -4.38 6.21 12.50
C VAL A 39 -5.15 5.32 11.52
N ASN A 40 -4.63 5.16 10.30
CA ASN A 40 -5.20 4.26 9.29
C ASN A 40 -4.63 2.86 9.48
N ASP A 41 -5.47 1.88 9.85
CA ASP A 41 -5.08 0.49 10.11
C ASP A 41 -5.12 -0.42 8.87
N THR A 42 -5.27 0.16 7.68
CA THR A 42 -5.23 -0.61 6.43
C THR A 42 -3.84 -1.17 6.19
N ARG A 43 -3.77 -2.44 5.78
CA ARG A 43 -2.56 -3.15 5.39
C ARG A 43 -2.42 -3.18 3.87
N VAL A 44 -1.25 -2.84 3.36
CA VAL A 44 -0.95 -2.87 1.92
C VAL A 44 -0.94 -4.30 1.41
N ILE A 45 -1.66 -4.55 0.32
CA ILE A 45 -1.65 -5.82 -0.39
C ILE A 45 -0.60 -5.81 -1.52
N PRO A 46 -0.08 -6.98 -1.96
CA PRO A 46 0.87 -7.06 -3.07
C PRO A 46 0.15 -6.85 -4.41
N ALA A 47 -0.35 -5.63 -4.62
CA ALA A 47 -1.28 -5.26 -5.69
C ALA A 47 -0.63 -5.16 -7.08
N ARG A 48 0.70 -5.23 -7.20
CA ARG A 48 1.40 -5.14 -8.49
C ARG A 48 1.61 -6.52 -9.10
N LEU A 49 1.02 -6.75 -10.26
CA LEU A 49 1.10 -8.01 -10.97
C LEU A 49 1.87 -7.83 -12.28
N ARG A 50 2.73 -8.79 -12.61
CA ARG A 50 3.41 -8.85 -13.90
C ARG A 50 2.96 -10.09 -14.64
N GLY A 51 2.52 -9.91 -15.88
CA GLY A 51 1.98 -10.98 -16.68
C GLY A 51 2.23 -10.83 -18.15
N ARG A 52 1.67 -11.75 -18.91
CA ARG A 52 1.74 -11.76 -20.37
C ARG A 52 0.36 -12.03 -20.94
N ARG A 53 0.04 -11.37 -22.04
CA ARG A 53 -1.14 -11.73 -22.80
C ARG A 53 -0.86 -12.97 -23.67
N ASP A 54 -1.92 -13.61 -24.12
CA ASP A 54 -1.88 -14.75 -25.03
C ASP A 54 -1.03 -14.50 -26.30
N THR A 55 -0.95 -13.25 -26.77
CA THR A 55 -0.11 -12.84 -27.92
C THR A 55 1.36 -12.59 -27.54
N GLY A 56 1.79 -12.89 -26.30
CA GLY A 56 3.16 -12.80 -25.82
C GLY A 56 3.60 -11.41 -25.28
N GLY A 57 2.77 -10.36 -25.43
CA GLY A 57 3.10 -9.03 -24.94
C GLY A 57 3.09 -8.95 -23.40
N GLN A 58 4.08 -8.27 -22.83
CA GLN A 58 4.12 -8.02 -21.38
C GLN A 58 3.01 -7.08 -20.94
N VAL A 59 2.46 -7.33 -19.77
CA VAL A 59 1.46 -6.52 -19.09
C VAL A 59 1.85 -6.34 -17.64
N GLU A 60 1.79 -5.11 -17.15
CA GLU A 60 1.80 -4.80 -15.72
C GLU A 60 0.39 -4.37 -15.33
N ALA A 61 -0.13 -4.98 -14.29
CA ALA A 61 -1.38 -4.58 -13.65
C ALA A 61 -1.10 -4.08 -12.24
N LEU A 62 -1.72 -2.96 -11.89
CA LEU A 62 -1.77 -2.46 -10.52
C LEU A 62 -3.23 -2.53 -10.07
N ILE A 63 -3.55 -3.46 -9.20
CA ILE A 63 -4.88 -3.56 -8.59
C ILE A 63 -5.10 -2.28 -7.78
N GLU A 64 -6.19 -1.59 -8.05
CA GLU A 64 -6.61 -0.39 -7.31
C GLU A 64 -7.64 -0.75 -6.24
N ARG A 65 -8.56 -1.66 -6.58
CA ARG A 65 -9.62 -2.07 -5.67
C ARG A 65 -10.08 -3.49 -5.96
N LEU A 66 -10.25 -4.28 -4.92
CA LEU A 66 -10.95 -5.56 -4.98
C LEU A 66 -12.46 -5.29 -4.94
N LEU A 67 -13.20 -5.77 -5.93
CA LEU A 67 -14.66 -5.59 -6.04
C LEU A 67 -15.40 -6.80 -5.50
N ASP A 68 -14.82 -8.00 -5.68
CA ASP A 68 -15.37 -9.28 -5.24
C ASP A 68 -14.20 -10.28 -5.14
N GLU A 69 -14.49 -11.52 -4.76
CA GLU A 69 -13.49 -12.60 -4.63
C GLU A 69 -12.63 -12.80 -5.88
N ARG A 70 -13.19 -12.58 -7.08
CA ARG A 70 -12.54 -12.77 -8.39
C ARG A 70 -12.52 -11.52 -9.26
N TYR A 71 -13.00 -10.39 -8.78
CA TYR A 71 -13.11 -9.16 -9.56
C TYR A 71 -12.28 -8.04 -8.93
N ALA A 72 -11.54 -7.35 -9.78
CA ALA A 72 -10.78 -6.18 -9.35
C ALA A 72 -10.85 -5.05 -10.39
N LEU A 73 -10.69 -3.81 -9.93
CA LEU A 73 -10.30 -2.68 -10.76
C LEU A 73 -8.79 -2.55 -10.72
N ALA A 74 -8.18 -2.38 -11.90
CA ALA A 74 -6.74 -2.26 -12.03
C ALA A 74 -6.34 -1.24 -13.10
N GLN A 75 -5.25 -0.55 -12.86
CA GLN A 75 -4.53 0.13 -13.93
C GLN A 75 -3.73 -0.90 -14.73
N LEU A 76 -3.80 -0.83 -16.06
CA LEU A 76 -3.06 -1.73 -16.94
C LEU A 76 -2.05 -0.96 -17.78
N ARG A 77 -0.81 -1.42 -17.76
CA ARG A 77 0.26 -0.92 -18.61
C ARG A 77 0.73 -2.03 -19.54
N ALA A 78 0.67 -1.77 -20.83
CA ALA A 78 1.11 -2.68 -21.89
C ALA A 78 1.62 -1.91 -23.09
N SER A 79 2.47 -2.51 -23.91
CA SER A 79 3.03 -1.90 -25.13
C SER A 79 1.97 -1.58 -26.21
N LYS A 80 0.87 -2.33 -26.21
CA LYS A 80 -0.31 -2.11 -27.07
C LYS A 80 -1.56 -2.08 -26.23
N ALA A 81 -2.52 -1.25 -26.59
CA ALA A 81 -3.79 -1.13 -25.88
C ALA A 81 -4.46 -2.50 -25.68
N LEU A 82 -4.97 -2.71 -24.50
CA LEU A 82 -5.76 -3.89 -24.15
C LEU A 82 -7.24 -3.60 -24.46
N LYS A 83 -7.90 -4.59 -25.05
CA LYS A 83 -9.34 -4.54 -25.36
C LYS A 83 -10.11 -5.44 -24.41
N PRO A 84 -11.39 -5.18 -24.16
CA PRO A 84 -12.26 -6.13 -23.45
C PRO A 84 -12.19 -7.50 -24.09
N GLY A 85 -12.16 -8.56 -23.28
CA GLY A 85 -11.98 -9.95 -23.71
C GLY A 85 -10.51 -10.40 -23.84
N ALA A 86 -9.53 -9.50 -23.76
CA ALA A 86 -8.11 -9.89 -23.77
C ALA A 86 -7.79 -10.75 -22.54
N ARG A 87 -7.00 -11.80 -22.75
CA ARG A 87 -6.52 -12.68 -21.68
C ARG A 87 -5.11 -12.30 -21.25
N ILE A 88 -4.86 -12.38 -19.95
CA ILE A 88 -3.56 -12.11 -19.33
C ILE A 88 -3.27 -13.25 -18.36
N ALA A 89 -2.10 -13.88 -18.50
CA ALA A 89 -1.58 -14.83 -17.52
C ALA A 89 -0.61 -14.10 -16.60
N PHE A 90 -0.83 -14.19 -15.29
CA PHE A 90 0.09 -13.72 -14.25
C PHE A 90 0.75 -14.92 -13.58
N GLU A 91 2.07 -14.85 -13.38
CA GLU A 91 2.86 -15.96 -12.85
C GLU A 91 3.84 -15.44 -11.78
N GLY A 92 3.98 -16.21 -10.71
CA GLY A 92 4.90 -15.92 -9.61
C GLY A 92 4.77 -16.95 -8.50
N GLY A 93 5.81 -17.13 -7.67
CA GLY A 93 5.80 -18.06 -6.54
C GLY A 93 5.42 -19.49 -6.90
N GLY A 94 5.70 -19.96 -8.12
CA GLY A 94 5.29 -21.28 -8.61
C GLY A 94 3.79 -21.42 -8.94
N GLN A 95 3.07 -20.31 -8.93
CA GLN A 95 1.64 -20.28 -9.24
C GLN A 95 1.37 -19.52 -10.55
N ARG A 96 0.20 -19.79 -11.13
CA ARG A 96 -0.33 -19.06 -12.28
C ARG A 96 -1.81 -18.76 -12.04
N VAL A 97 -2.26 -17.59 -12.48
CA VAL A 97 -3.66 -17.18 -12.55
C VAL A 97 -3.91 -16.51 -13.89
N ASP A 98 -5.05 -16.83 -14.50
CA ASP A 98 -5.48 -16.21 -15.75
C ASP A 98 -6.55 -15.15 -15.45
N ALA A 99 -6.43 -13.98 -16.10
CA ALA A 99 -7.40 -12.91 -16.00
C ALA A 99 -7.97 -12.53 -17.37
N THR A 100 -9.23 -12.15 -17.39
CA THR A 100 -9.90 -11.56 -18.56
C THR A 100 -10.12 -10.08 -18.31
N VAL A 101 -9.73 -9.24 -19.28
CA VAL A 101 -9.94 -7.78 -19.26
C VAL A 101 -11.42 -7.52 -19.57
N GLY A 102 -12.08 -6.81 -18.68
CA GLY A 102 -13.47 -6.36 -18.81
C GLY A 102 -13.58 -4.95 -19.36
N ARG A 103 -14.60 -4.22 -18.90
CA ARG A 103 -14.84 -2.83 -19.32
C ARG A 103 -13.77 -1.90 -18.77
N ARG A 104 -13.55 -0.81 -19.50
CA ARG A 104 -12.72 0.29 -19.03
C ARG A 104 -13.60 1.33 -18.32
N GLN A 105 -13.15 1.73 -17.12
CA GLN A 105 -13.76 2.78 -16.29
C GLN A 105 -12.73 3.89 -16.05
N GLY A 106 -12.78 4.94 -16.86
CA GLY A 106 -11.75 6.00 -16.81
C GLY A 106 -10.36 5.47 -17.14
N GLU A 107 -9.44 5.50 -16.18
CA GLU A 107 -8.08 4.96 -16.31
C GLU A 107 -7.97 3.49 -15.86
N PHE A 108 -9.01 2.94 -15.25
CA PHE A 108 -9.04 1.58 -14.74
C PHE A 108 -9.71 0.60 -15.70
N PHE A 109 -9.36 -0.66 -15.56
CA PHE A 109 -9.98 -1.79 -16.23
C PHE A 109 -10.54 -2.76 -15.20
N GLU A 110 -11.68 -3.33 -15.50
CA GLU A 110 -12.19 -4.49 -14.76
C GLU A 110 -11.33 -5.70 -15.14
N LEU A 111 -10.92 -6.47 -14.13
CA LEU A 111 -10.26 -7.77 -14.31
C LEU A 111 -11.08 -8.84 -13.63
N THR A 112 -11.34 -9.93 -14.37
CA THR A 112 -11.95 -11.13 -13.84
C THR A 112 -10.92 -12.24 -13.81
N PHE A 113 -10.66 -12.81 -12.65
CA PHE A 113 -9.70 -13.88 -12.44
C PHE A 113 -10.40 -15.24 -12.46
N ASP A 114 -9.71 -16.29 -12.92
CA ASP A 114 -10.23 -17.66 -13.01
C ASP A 114 -10.41 -18.33 -11.65
N ARG A 115 -9.79 -17.80 -10.58
CA ARG A 115 -9.92 -18.26 -9.18
C ARG A 115 -9.88 -17.12 -8.18
N PRO A 116 -10.29 -17.34 -6.90
CA PRO A 116 -10.32 -16.33 -5.88
C PRO A 116 -8.97 -15.63 -5.68
N ILE A 117 -8.99 -14.30 -5.56
CA ILE A 117 -7.78 -13.46 -5.48
C ILE A 117 -6.97 -13.80 -4.23
N ALA A 118 -7.62 -14.12 -3.11
CA ALA A 118 -6.97 -14.46 -1.86
C ALA A 118 -6.09 -15.72 -1.92
N GLU A 119 -6.32 -16.61 -2.89
CA GLU A 119 -5.57 -17.86 -3.02
C GLU A 119 -4.18 -17.70 -3.64
N TRP A 120 -3.95 -16.63 -4.38
CA TRP A 120 -2.76 -16.47 -5.21
C TRP A 120 -2.05 -15.11 -5.07
N LEU A 121 -2.75 -14.08 -4.56
CA LEU A 121 -2.25 -12.70 -4.60
C LEU A 121 -0.91 -12.56 -3.86
N ASP A 122 -0.75 -13.18 -2.71
CA ASP A 122 0.49 -13.13 -1.92
C ASP A 122 1.66 -13.86 -2.60
N ALA A 123 1.38 -14.88 -3.43
CA ALA A 123 2.40 -15.62 -4.14
C ALA A 123 2.85 -14.95 -5.44
N ILE A 124 1.92 -14.36 -6.17
CA ILE A 124 2.14 -13.79 -7.52
C ILE A 124 2.42 -12.29 -7.45
N GLY A 125 1.76 -11.58 -6.53
CA GLY A 125 1.80 -10.13 -6.43
C GLY A 125 3.11 -9.61 -5.84
N ALA A 126 3.41 -8.36 -6.15
CA ALA A 126 4.49 -7.59 -5.55
C ALA A 126 3.95 -6.32 -4.90
N LEU A 127 4.64 -5.83 -3.87
CA LEU A 127 4.29 -4.56 -3.23
C LEU A 127 4.36 -3.40 -4.24
N PRO A 128 3.33 -2.56 -4.29
CA PRO A 128 3.30 -1.41 -5.19
C PRO A 128 4.12 -0.24 -4.62
N LEU A 129 5.45 -0.38 -4.55
CA LEU A 129 6.31 0.71 -4.10
C LEU A 129 6.10 1.97 -4.95
N PRO A 130 6.15 3.15 -4.34
CA PRO A 130 6.05 4.43 -5.05
C PRO A 130 7.09 4.54 -6.18
N PRO A 131 6.76 5.20 -7.30
CA PRO A 131 7.61 5.24 -8.49
C PRO A 131 8.96 5.94 -8.29
N TYR A 132 9.12 6.75 -7.25
CA TYR A 132 10.40 7.37 -6.90
C TYR A 132 11.40 6.37 -6.26
N ILE A 133 10.93 5.19 -5.86
CA ILE A 133 11.79 4.09 -5.44
C ILE A 133 12.15 3.27 -6.68
N ALA A 134 13.23 3.68 -7.36
CA ALA A 134 13.64 3.10 -8.64
C ALA A 134 14.51 1.84 -8.47
N ARG A 135 14.03 0.86 -7.68
CA ARG A 135 14.65 -0.45 -7.52
C ARG A 135 13.60 -1.55 -7.42
N PRO A 136 13.94 -2.81 -7.69
CA PRO A 136 13.06 -3.93 -7.38
C PRO A 136 12.71 -3.98 -5.88
N THR A 137 11.56 -4.54 -5.55
CA THR A 137 11.17 -4.85 -4.17
C THR A 137 12.10 -5.91 -3.60
N ASP A 138 12.50 -5.75 -2.34
CA ASP A 138 13.25 -6.74 -1.57
C ASP A 138 12.40 -7.28 -0.40
N ALA A 139 12.95 -8.26 0.33
CA ALA A 139 12.25 -8.89 1.44
C ALA A 139 11.94 -7.90 2.58
N ASP A 140 12.80 -6.91 2.78
CA ASP A 140 12.60 -5.90 3.81
C ASP A 140 11.44 -4.96 3.49
N ASP A 141 11.17 -4.71 2.20
CA ASP A 141 10.06 -3.86 1.79
C ASP A 141 8.71 -4.41 2.26
N ALA A 142 8.54 -5.73 2.26
CA ALA A 142 7.32 -6.39 2.70
C ALA A 142 6.96 -6.02 4.14
N GLN A 143 7.96 -5.81 4.98
CA GLN A 143 7.79 -5.42 6.37
C GLN A 143 7.83 -3.88 6.54
N ARG A 144 8.70 -3.20 5.80
CA ARG A 144 8.97 -1.76 5.97
C ARG A 144 7.95 -0.86 5.31
N TYR A 145 7.31 -1.31 4.22
CA TYR A 145 6.22 -0.59 3.55
C TYR A 145 4.85 -0.92 4.15
N GLN A 146 4.83 -1.27 5.44
CA GLN A 146 3.65 -1.48 6.26
C GLN A 146 3.74 -0.61 7.51
N THR A 147 2.60 -0.08 7.96
CA THR A 147 2.52 0.51 9.30
C THR A 147 2.53 -0.62 10.35
N ILE A 148 3.07 -0.34 11.53
CA ILE A 148 3.14 -1.35 12.61
C ILE A 148 1.77 -1.74 13.16
N TYR A 149 0.76 -0.91 12.92
CA TYR A 149 -0.64 -1.12 13.32
C TYR A 149 -1.56 -1.54 12.16
N GLY A 150 -1.03 -1.76 10.96
CA GLY A 150 -1.81 -2.22 9.80
C GLY A 150 -2.36 -3.64 10.00
N ARG A 151 -3.68 -3.77 10.04
CA ARG A 151 -4.38 -5.03 10.33
C ARG A 151 -5.28 -5.50 9.20
N ARG A 152 -5.96 -4.57 8.51
CA ARG A 152 -6.99 -4.89 7.51
C ARG A 152 -6.42 -4.80 6.10
N PRO A 153 -6.25 -5.93 5.37
CA PRO A 153 -5.77 -5.92 4.01
C PRO A 153 -6.72 -5.16 3.07
N GLY A 154 -6.17 -4.45 2.09
CA GLY A 154 -6.98 -3.77 1.08
C GLY A 154 -6.33 -2.53 0.47
N ALA A 155 -5.37 -1.89 1.17
CA ALA A 155 -4.69 -0.72 0.62
C ALA A 155 -3.70 -1.10 -0.48
N VAL A 156 -3.62 -0.28 -1.51
CA VAL A 156 -2.61 -0.36 -2.57
C VAL A 156 -1.44 0.58 -2.33
N ALA A 157 -1.52 1.42 -1.30
CA ALA A 157 -0.44 2.30 -0.87
C ALA A 157 -0.40 2.39 0.67
N ALA A 158 0.80 2.46 1.23
CA ALA A 158 0.96 2.67 2.66
C ALA A 158 0.59 4.11 3.06
N SER A 159 0.01 4.28 4.25
CA SER A 159 -0.06 5.58 4.90
C SER A 159 1.35 6.04 5.23
N THR A 160 1.93 6.91 4.39
CA THR A 160 3.35 7.29 4.50
C THR A 160 3.69 7.97 5.82
N ALA A 161 2.79 8.80 6.36
CA ALA A 161 2.93 9.38 7.69
C ALA A 161 2.96 8.30 8.77
N GLY A 162 2.17 7.24 8.61
CA GLY A 162 2.12 6.10 9.52
C GLY A 162 3.39 5.26 9.56
N LEU A 163 4.20 5.29 8.49
CA LEU A 163 5.45 4.55 8.43
C LEU A 163 6.54 5.06 9.40
N HIS A 164 6.36 6.26 9.96
CA HIS A 164 7.29 6.84 10.91
C HIS A 164 7.07 6.38 12.36
N PHE A 165 5.94 5.77 12.66
CA PHE A 165 5.68 5.20 13.99
C PHE A 165 6.43 3.90 14.22
N ASP A 166 6.94 3.73 15.43
CA ASP A 166 7.43 2.48 15.99
C ASP A 166 6.70 2.18 17.31
N GLU A 167 6.88 0.97 17.83
CA GLU A 167 6.20 0.53 19.07
C GLU A 167 6.60 1.37 20.29
N ALA A 168 7.86 1.82 20.35
CA ALA A 168 8.35 2.64 21.45
C ALA A 168 7.61 3.98 21.50
N LEU A 169 7.46 4.65 20.34
CA LEU A 169 6.76 5.93 20.23
C LEU A 169 5.27 5.78 20.56
N LEU A 170 4.60 4.73 20.06
CA LEU A 170 3.18 4.48 20.39
C LEU A 170 2.99 4.21 21.89
N THR A 171 3.90 3.47 22.51
CA THR A 171 3.88 3.23 23.93
C THR A 171 4.06 4.52 24.74
N GLN A 172 5.00 5.37 24.33
CA GLN A 172 5.23 6.68 24.95
C GLN A 172 3.97 7.56 24.85
N LEU A 173 3.31 7.61 23.69
CA LEU A 173 2.08 8.38 23.50
C LEU A 173 0.96 7.88 24.43
N ARG A 174 0.75 6.57 24.54
CA ARG A 174 -0.25 5.99 25.46
C ARG A 174 0.05 6.34 26.91
N ASN A 175 1.34 6.26 27.33
CA ASN A 175 1.77 6.62 28.68
C ASN A 175 1.55 8.11 29.02
N LEU A 176 1.52 8.97 28.01
CA LEU A 176 1.18 10.40 28.17
C LEU A 176 -0.33 10.65 28.20
N GLY A 177 -1.15 9.60 28.13
CA GLY A 177 -2.60 9.72 28.13
C GLY A 177 -3.19 10.15 26.80
N ILE A 178 -2.50 9.87 25.69
CA ILE A 178 -3.00 10.09 24.34
C ILE A 178 -3.74 8.82 23.90
N GLU A 179 -5.01 8.96 23.52
CA GLU A 179 -5.80 7.88 22.98
C GLU A 179 -5.44 7.62 21.52
N ILE A 180 -5.45 6.34 21.10
CA ILE A 180 -5.17 5.95 19.72
C ILE A 180 -6.39 5.24 19.15
N GLY A 181 -7.07 5.91 18.23
CA GLY A 181 -8.18 5.35 17.46
C GLY A 181 -7.74 4.91 16.06
N THR A 182 -8.49 3.99 15.45
CA THR A 182 -8.21 3.51 14.11
C THR A 182 -9.35 3.79 13.15
N VAL A 183 -9.01 4.07 11.89
CA VAL A 183 -9.92 4.07 10.74
C VAL A 183 -9.37 3.13 9.68
N THR A 184 -10.27 2.52 8.90
CA THR A 184 -9.91 1.70 7.73
C THR A 184 -10.34 2.46 6.48
N LEU A 185 -9.43 2.76 5.58
CA LEU A 185 -9.66 3.52 4.34
C LEU A 185 -9.39 2.65 3.12
#